data_c68f755c365f4e12a3d04be7a65e123b
#
_entry.id   c68f755c365f4e12a3d04be7a65e123b
#
_cell.length_a   1.000
_cell.length_b   1.000
_cell.length_c   1.000
_cell.angle_alpha   90.00
_cell.angle_beta   90.00
_cell.angle_gamma   90.00
#
_symmetry.space_group_name_H-M   'P 1'
#
loop_
_entity.id
_entity.type
_entity.pdbx_description
1 polymer ?
#
loop_
_entity_poly.entity_id
_entity_poly.type
_entity_poly.pdbx_seq_one_letter_code
_entity_poly.pdbx_strand_id
1 'polypeptide(L)'
;MAAGVRWIMAPGLAVAPTPEASVFAGYVDVTATPTYQFEAPADSPQSNVILAFIVAGKENPCEPTWGTYYSMDAAATQLDLDRRIAQLRSIGGDVSVSFGGQINDELAVVCRNVDALTDAYASVVDRYTLSSIDLDIEGPALADIAALERRAQAIAALQAEAVAGGRELQVWLTLPVATQGLTAEGVAAVEATLAGGVDIAGVNGMTMNFGGSKSAGQSMAGAVEDAASALHRQVVAAYAGRGIGLDGEQAWRKVGITPMIGQNDLPGEVFTLDDAAAVNTFALDNGVGLLSMWSLNRDATCTSPLPKTVPVVQTSCSGIDQDGRSFADVLANGADVAVAEPSASGAAQSQVDPVVVDDPDTSPFPIWDPVGTYPAGTRVVWKREVYRAKYWTSGISPDTPQSTEESPWTLVGPVLPGDKPAPLPTLPANTYPTWKAKSVYNKGQRVQVGRVPYEAKWWTQGQPPGEPVAGGSPWVLVSPG
;
A
#
# COMPACT_ATOMS: atom_id res chain seq x y z
N MET A 1 12.90 -8.52 73.83
CA MET A 1 13.35 -7.58 72.84
C MET A 1 13.98 -8.37 71.67
N ALA A 2 13.24 -8.59 70.59
CA ALA A 2 13.73 -9.32 69.44
C ALA A 2 13.82 -8.29 68.29
N ALA A 3 15.05 -8.04 67.83
CA ALA A 3 15.32 -7.14 66.76
C ALA A 3 15.05 -7.88 65.42
N GLY A 4 14.05 -7.42 64.67
CA GLY A 4 13.74 -7.92 63.35
C GLY A 4 14.68 -7.30 62.30
N VAL A 5 15.44 -8.16 61.62
CA VAL A 5 16.26 -7.77 60.45
C VAL A 5 15.33 -7.61 59.27
N ARG A 6 15.19 -6.37 58.77
CA ARG A 6 14.52 -6.04 57.50
C ARG A 6 15.50 -6.27 56.36
N TRP A 7 15.27 -7.30 55.54
CA TRP A 7 15.94 -7.45 54.27
C TRP A 7 15.38 -6.40 53.26
N ILE A 8 16.20 -5.43 52.89
CA ILE A 8 15.92 -4.53 51.76
C ILE A 8 16.25 -5.34 50.52
N MET A 9 15.22 -5.75 49.77
CA MET A 9 15.42 -6.26 48.40
C MET A 9 15.98 -5.14 47.55
N ALA A 10 17.14 -5.36 46.95
CA ALA A 10 17.67 -4.48 45.90
C ALA A 10 16.68 -4.47 44.72
N PRO A 11 16.40 -3.30 44.10
CA PRO A 11 15.60 -3.26 42.89
C PRO A 11 16.26 -4.14 41.85
N GLY A 12 15.53 -5.11 41.29
CA GLY A 12 15.98 -5.91 40.18
C GLY A 12 16.40 -4.96 39.05
N LEU A 13 17.59 -5.20 38.51
CA LEU A 13 18.03 -4.56 37.27
C LEU A 13 16.95 -4.84 36.22
N ALA A 14 16.23 -3.79 35.86
CA ALA A 14 15.37 -3.83 34.65
C ALA A 14 16.32 -4.18 33.51
N VAL A 15 16.09 -5.33 32.87
CA VAL A 15 16.72 -5.65 31.59
C VAL A 15 16.25 -4.56 30.65
N ALA A 16 17.18 -3.75 30.16
CA ALA A 16 16.85 -2.76 29.11
C ALA A 16 16.16 -3.50 27.98
N PRO A 17 15.01 -3.02 27.50
CA PRO A 17 14.39 -3.63 26.33
C PRO A 17 15.44 -3.68 25.22
N THR A 18 15.51 -4.81 24.53
CA THR A 18 16.34 -4.96 23.33
C THR A 18 15.91 -3.84 22.37
N PRO A 19 16.84 -3.09 21.76
CA PRO A 19 16.45 -2.06 20.80
C PRO A 19 15.57 -2.70 19.71
N GLU A 20 14.38 -2.17 19.52
CA GLU A 20 13.55 -2.59 18.39
C GLU A 20 14.31 -2.21 17.12
N ALA A 21 14.41 -3.10 16.13
CA ALA A 21 15.14 -2.86 14.92
C ALA A 21 14.47 -1.78 14.05
N SER A 22 15.22 -1.13 13.17
CA SER A 22 14.68 -0.20 12.18
C SER A 22 13.68 -0.92 11.29
N VAL A 23 12.51 -0.32 11.05
CA VAL A 23 11.48 -0.88 10.16
C VAL A 23 11.71 -0.36 8.75
N PHE A 24 11.68 -1.26 7.74
CA PHE A 24 11.63 -0.84 6.34
C PHE A 24 10.22 -0.94 5.78
N ALA A 25 9.74 0.14 5.13
CA ALA A 25 8.48 0.17 4.41
C ALA A 25 8.55 1.14 3.22
N GLY A 26 8.59 0.62 2.00
CA GLY A 26 8.65 1.45 0.79
C GLY A 26 7.29 2.01 0.36
N TYR A 27 7.27 3.20 -0.22
CA TYR A 27 6.06 3.79 -0.79
C TYR A 27 5.64 3.11 -2.09
N VAL A 28 4.34 2.91 -2.23
CA VAL A 28 3.69 2.44 -3.46
C VAL A 28 2.61 3.42 -3.88
N ASP A 29 2.79 4.08 -5.02
CA ASP A 29 1.69 4.78 -5.68
C ASP A 29 0.75 3.75 -6.30
N VAL A 30 -0.40 3.56 -5.68
CA VAL A 30 -1.40 2.56 -6.11
C VAL A 30 -2.13 2.95 -7.40
N THR A 31 -2.01 4.22 -7.80
CA THR A 31 -2.64 4.77 -9.02
C THR A 31 -1.72 4.72 -10.23
N ALA A 32 -0.44 4.44 -10.03
CA ALA A 32 0.57 4.40 -11.08
C ALA A 32 0.35 3.23 -12.05
N THR A 33 0.75 3.46 -13.30
CA THR A 33 0.71 2.45 -14.36
C THR A 33 2.12 2.27 -14.95
N PRO A 34 2.66 1.05 -15.04
CA PRO A 34 2.05 -0.23 -14.62
C PRO A 34 1.84 -0.33 -13.10
N THR A 35 0.83 -1.09 -12.69
CA THR A 35 0.53 -1.32 -11.28
C THR A 35 1.65 -2.14 -10.62
N TYR A 36 2.21 -1.64 -9.53
CA TYR A 36 3.18 -2.40 -8.73
C TYR A 36 2.48 -3.49 -7.90
N GLN A 37 3.01 -4.72 -7.95
CA GLN A 37 2.42 -5.89 -7.28
C GLN A 37 3.02 -6.08 -5.89
N PHE A 38 2.66 -5.23 -4.94
CA PHE A 38 3.15 -5.30 -3.56
C PHE A 38 2.68 -6.56 -2.81
N GLU A 39 1.60 -7.17 -3.27
CA GLU A 39 1.02 -8.40 -2.73
C GLU A 39 1.73 -9.69 -3.14
N ALA A 40 2.65 -9.60 -4.09
CA ALA A 40 3.37 -10.74 -4.62
C ALA A 40 4.89 -10.49 -4.61
N PRO A 41 5.50 -10.29 -3.45
CA PRO A 41 6.95 -10.14 -3.34
C PRO A 41 7.58 -11.53 -3.54
N ALA A 42 7.72 -11.97 -4.79
CA ALA A 42 8.19 -13.32 -5.09
C ALA A 42 9.63 -13.56 -4.60
N ASP A 43 10.43 -12.50 -4.46
CA ASP A 43 11.84 -12.59 -4.12
C ASP A 43 12.33 -11.40 -3.26
N SER A 44 11.43 -10.62 -2.65
CA SER A 44 11.79 -9.41 -1.90
C SER A 44 11.51 -9.57 -0.40
N PRO A 45 12.43 -9.17 0.50
CA PRO A 45 12.22 -9.21 1.95
C PRO A 45 11.18 -8.19 2.44
N GLN A 46 10.49 -7.50 1.53
CA GLN A 46 9.56 -6.44 1.88
C GLN A 46 8.24 -7.03 2.32
N SER A 47 8.01 -6.99 3.62
CA SER A 47 6.73 -7.35 4.20
C SER A 47 5.82 -6.15 4.48
N ASN A 48 6.36 -4.91 4.51
CA ASN A 48 5.58 -3.72 4.80
C ASN A 48 5.68 -2.71 3.68
N VAL A 49 4.56 -2.05 3.37
CA VAL A 49 4.49 -0.99 2.36
C VAL A 49 3.64 0.19 2.84
N ILE A 50 3.94 1.38 2.32
CA ILE A 50 3.14 2.59 2.52
C ILE A 50 2.38 2.87 1.22
N LEU A 51 1.08 2.66 1.23
CA LEU A 51 0.23 2.90 0.06
C LEU A 51 -0.09 4.39 -0.07
N ALA A 52 0.18 4.99 -1.20
CA ALA A 52 0.07 6.42 -1.47
C ALA A 52 -0.85 6.68 -2.68
N PHE A 53 -1.60 7.75 -2.73
CA PHE A 53 -1.95 8.68 -1.67
C PHE A 53 -3.46 8.82 -1.53
N ILE A 54 -3.95 8.92 -0.32
CA ILE A 54 -5.33 9.36 -0.06
C ILE A 54 -5.36 10.88 -0.06
N VAL A 55 -6.23 11.43 -0.89
CA VAL A 55 -6.48 12.88 -1.05
C VAL A 55 -7.98 13.16 -1.04
N ALA A 56 -8.35 14.44 -0.94
CA ALA A 56 -9.74 14.85 -0.97
C ALA A 56 -10.39 14.59 -2.33
N GLY A 57 -11.65 14.18 -2.30
CA GLY A 57 -12.46 14.02 -3.50
C GLY A 57 -12.79 15.37 -4.15
N LYS A 58 -12.85 15.39 -5.49
CA LYS A 58 -13.11 16.62 -6.26
C LYS A 58 -14.51 17.21 -6.04
N GLU A 59 -15.50 16.36 -5.83
CA GLU A 59 -16.90 16.77 -5.65
C GLU A 59 -17.26 16.94 -4.18
N ASN A 60 -16.68 16.10 -3.31
CA ASN A 60 -16.85 16.15 -1.87
C ASN A 60 -15.48 16.27 -1.16
N PRO A 61 -15.16 17.44 -0.60
CA PRO A 61 -13.86 17.68 0.04
C PRO A 61 -13.57 16.78 1.24
N CYS A 62 -14.57 16.17 1.86
CA CYS A 62 -14.42 15.25 2.99
C CYS A 62 -14.49 13.77 2.58
N GLU A 63 -14.56 13.48 1.29
CA GLU A 63 -14.50 12.11 0.79
C GLU A 63 -13.06 11.71 0.50
N PRO A 64 -12.51 10.67 1.16
CA PRO A 64 -11.17 10.19 0.84
C PRO A 64 -11.18 9.45 -0.50
N THR A 65 -10.19 9.76 -1.33
CA THR A 65 -10.01 9.12 -2.64
C THR A 65 -8.55 8.79 -2.89
N TRP A 66 -8.28 7.74 -3.65
CA TRP A 66 -6.95 7.43 -4.16
C TRP A 66 -6.61 8.33 -5.34
N GLY A 67 -5.76 9.34 -5.09
CA GLY A 67 -5.24 10.27 -6.08
C GLY A 67 -6.30 11.07 -6.85
N THR A 68 -7.53 11.21 -6.35
CA THR A 68 -8.73 11.73 -7.04
C THR A 68 -9.25 10.88 -8.20
N TYR A 69 -8.62 9.71 -8.48
CA TYR A 69 -9.02 8.82 -9.57
C TYR A 69 -10.01 7.76 -9.13
N TYR A 70 -9.89 7.25 -7.91
CA TYR A 70 -10.70 6.14 -7.41
C TYR A 70 -11.31 6.50 -6.06
N SER A 71 -12.63 6.36 -5.92
CA SER A 71 -13.24 6.23 -4.59
C SER A 71 -12.74 4.93 -3.94
N MET A 72 -12.96 4.78 -2.63
CA MET A 72 -12.56 3.57 -1.92
C MET A 72 -13.17 2.30 -2.56
N ASP A 73 -14.45 2.36 -2.98
CA ASP A 73 -15.12 1.23 -3.63
C ASP A 73 -14.64 0.98 -5.07
N ALA A 74 -14.29 2.06 -5.78
CA ALA A 74 -13.68 1.92 -7.10
C ALA A 74 -12.29 1.27 -7.01
N ALA A 75 -11.49 1.62 -6.01
CA ALA A 75 -10.18 0.99 -5.77
C ALA A 75 -10.32 -0.51 -5.44
N ALA A 76 -11.32 -0.89 -4.63
CA ALA A 76 -11.60 -2.29 -4.34
C ALA A 76 -11.93 -3.12 -5.60
N THR A 77 -12.66 -2.52 -6.55
CA THR A 77 -13.15 -3.25 -7.73
C THR A 77 -12.23 -3.13 -8.95
N GLN A 78 -11.60 -1.97 -9.16
CA GLN A 78 -10.76 -1.71 -10.34
C GLN A 78 -9.28 -2.03 -10.11
N LEU A 79 -8.79 -1.79 -8.86
CA LEU A 79 -7.41 -2.08 -8.47
C LEU A 79 -7.28 -3.38 -7.66
N ASP A 80 -8.39 -4.05 -7.32
CA ASP A 80 -8.45 -5.18 -6.39
C ASP A 80 -7.80 -4.87 -5.02
N LEU A 81 -7.80 -3.61 -4.59
CA LEU A 81 -6.90 -3.13 -3.53
C LEU A 81 -7.14 -3.85 -2.20
N ASP A 82 -8.40 -4.02 -1.78
CA ASP A 82 -8.74 -4.72 -0.53
C ASP A 82 -8.20 -6.17 -0.55
N ARG A 83 -8.31 -6.83 -1.69
CA ARG A 83 -7.85 -8.22 -1.89
C ARG A 83 -6.34 -8.32 -1.91
N ARG A 84 -5.66 -7.37 -2.57
CA ARG A 84 -4.20 -7.30 -2.62
C ARG A 84 -3.61 -7.05 -1.23
N ILE A 85 -4.24 -6.19 -0.42
CA ILE A 85 -3.87 -5.98 0.99
C ILE A 85 -4.05 -7.28 1.78
N ALA A 86 -5.17 -7.98 1.61
CA ALA A 86 -5.40 -9.26 2.27
C ALA A 86 -4.36 -10.31 1.85
N GLN A 87 -3.94 -10.32 0.58
CA GLN A 87 -2.88 -11.19 0.09
C GLN A 87 -1.53 -10.88 0.73
N LEU A 88 -1.13 -9.62 0.80
CA LEU A 88 0.10 -9.22 1.50
C LEU A 88 0.09 -9.70 2.96
N ARG A 89 -1.02 -9.51 3.66
CA ARG A 89 -1.18 -9.95 5.06
C ARG A 89 -1.14 -11.47 5.21
N SER A 90 -1.63 -12.22 4.22
CA SER A 90 -1.59 -13.70 4.27
C SER A 90 -0.16 -14.26 4.24
N ILE A 91 0.80 -13.49 3.74
CA ILE A 91 2.22 -13.84 3.70
C ILE A 91 3.06 -13.13 4.77
N GLY A 92 2.39 -12.49 5.76
CA GLY A 92 3.04 -11.88 6.93
C GLY A 92 3.43 -10.41 6.77
N GLY A 93 3.05 -9.75 5.68
CA GLY A 93 3.25 -8.31 5.51
C GLY A 93 2.08 -7.47 6.04
N ASP A 94 2.25 -6.15 6.05
CA ASP A 94 1.17 -5.21 6.37
C ASP A 94 1.29 -3.92 5.56
N VAL A 95 0.26 -3.09 5.63
CA VAL A 95 0.17 -1.82 4.94
C VAL A 95 -0.03 -0.67 5.91
N SER A 96 0.64 0.45 5.64
CA SER A 96 0.27 1.78 6.09
C SER A 96 -0.34 2.54 4.92
N VAL A 97 -1.13 3.57 5.18
CA VAL A 97 -1.70 4.45 4.15
C VAL A 97 -1.22 5.86 4.37
N SER A 98 -0.73 6.48 3.30
CA SER A 98 -0.30 7.88 3.27
C SER A 98 -1.39 8.80 2.78
N PHE A 99 -1.62 9.87 3.53
CA PHE A 99 -2.60 10.93 3.25
C PHE A 99 -1.86 12.19 2.85
N GLY A 100 -2.21 12.79 1.72
CA GLY A 100 -1.61 14.02 1.22
C GLY A 100 -0.76 13.82 -0.02
N GLY A 101 0.53 14.15 0.06
CA GLY A 101 1.48 14.14 -1.06
C GLY A 101 1.48 15.44 -1.86
N GLN A 102 2.35 15.50 -2.87
CA GLN A 102 2.61 16.73 -3.62
C GLN A 102 1.44 17.20 -4.50
N ILE A 103 0.60 16.25 -4.97
CA ILE A 103 -0.45 16.53 -5.97
C ILE A 103 -1.82 16.37 -5.33
N ASN A 104 -2.76 17.23 -5.71
CA ASN A 104 -4.13 17.30 -5.21
C ASN A 104 -4.23 17.94 -3.81
N ASP A 105 -5.46 18.08 -3.32
CA ASP A 105 -5.72 18.69 -2.03
C ASP A 105 -5.70 17.62 -0.91
N GLU A 106 -4.91 17.86 0.12
CA GLU A 106 -4.93 17.05 1.33
C GLU A 106 -6.26 17.29 2.09
N LEU A 107 -6.79 16.22 2.70
CA LEU A 107 -8.13 16.24 3.32
C LEU A 107 -8.31 17.41 4.31
N ALA A 108 -7.35 17.65 5.23
CA ALA A 108 -7.50 18.68 6.23
C ALA A 108 -7.44 20.11 5.66
N VAL A 109 -6.91 20.32 4.46
CA VAL A 109 -6.90 21.63 3.79
C VAL A 109 -8.31 22.04 3.37
N VAL A 110 -9.09 21.11 2.83
CA VAL A 110 -10.39 21.39 2.19
C VAL A 110 -11.60 20.91 2.99
N CYS A 111 -11.49 19.80 3.74
CA CYS A 111 -12.51 19.33 4.68
C CYS A 111 -12.41 20.12 5.99
N ARG A 112 -13.23 21.16 6.13
CA ARG A 112 -13.10 22.18 7.20
C ARG A 112 -13.81 21.83 8.49
N ASN A 113 -14.69 20.83 8.50
CA ASN A 113 -15.35 20.34 9.70
C ASN A 113 -14.50 19.23 10.32
N VAL A 114 -14.16 19.36 11.60
CA VAL A 114 -13.27 18.42 12.31
C VAL A 114 -13.91 17.03 12.39
N ASP A 115 -15.20 16.94 12.73
CA ASP A 115 -15.89 15.65 12.88
C ASP A 115 -15.92 14.90 11.53
N ALA A 116 -16.32 15.61 10.44
CA ALA A 116 -16.32 15.03 9.10
C ALA A 116 -14.89 14.63 8.61
N LEU A 117 -13.87 15.37 9.03
CA LEU A 117 -12.47 15.03 8.74
C LEU A 117 -12.04 13.78 9.52
N THR A 118 -12.45 13.68 10.79
CA THR A 118 -12.20 12.48 11.61
C THR A 118 -12.87 11.27 10.97
N ASP A 119 -14.15 11.39 10.58
CA ASP A 119 -14.89 10.33 9.88
C ASP A 119 -14.21 9.91 8.57
N ALA A 120 -13.65 10.89 7.82
CA ALA A 120 -12.93 10.62 6.59
C ALA A 120 -11.67 9.77 6.84
N TYR A 121 -10.83 10.15 7.81
CA TYR A 121 -9.67 9.35 8.21
C TYR A 121 -10.08 7.98 8.75
N ALA A 122 -11.08 7.93 9.64
CA ALA A 122 -11.60 6.69 10.23
C ALA A 122 -12.08 5.72 9.15
N SER A 123 -12.76 6.22 8.11
CA SER A 123 -13.28 5.37 7.03
C SER A 123 -12.18 4.61 6.28
N VAL A 124 -11.00 5.19 6.13
CA VAL A 124 -9.83 4.55 5.50
C VAL A 124 -9.16 3.58 6.47
N VAL A 125 -8.95 4.02 7.72
CA VAL A 125 -8.35 3.19 8.79
C VAL A 125 -9.16 1.93 9.03
N ASP A 126 -10.48 2.06 9.12
CA ASP A 126 -11.38 0.93 9.39
C ASP A 126 -11.50 0.01 8.16
N ARG A 127 -11.60 0.57 6.94
CA ARG A 127 -11.68 -0.24 5.73
C ARG A 127 -10.49 -1.17 5.58
N TYR A 128 -9.30 -0.65 5.76
CA TYR A 128 -8.08 -1.44 5.60
C TYR A 128 -7.56 -2.01 6.93
N THR A 129 -8.26 -1.79 8.03
CA THR A 129 -7.87 -2.26 9.37
C THR A 129 -6.43 -1.86 9.69
N LEU A 130 -6.14 -0.56 9.56
CA LEU A 130 -4.78 -0.04 9.68
C LEU A 130 -4.33 0.05 11.14
N SER A 131 -3.09 -0.34 11.39
CA SER A 131 -2.36 -0.11 12.64
C SER A 131 -1.43 1.12 12.53
N SER A 132 -1.18 1.60 11.32
CA SER A 132 -0.30 2.75 11.04
C SER A 132 -0.83 3.57 9.89
N ILE A 133 -0.70 4.89 10.00
CA ILE A 133 -0.95 5.87 8.93
C ILE A 133 0.23 6.81 8.79
N ASP A 134 0.36 7.38 7.61
CA ASP A 134 1.33 8.42 7.28
C ASP A 134 0.61 9.69 6.83
N LEU A 135 1.08 10.85 7.29
CA LEU A 135 0.56 12.16 6.93
C LEU A 135 1.65 12.90 6.14
N ASP A 136 1.56 12.87 4.82
CA ASP A 136 2.49 13.52 3.91
C ASP A 136 2.03 14.94 3.61
N ILE A 137 2.70 15.92 4.27
CA ILE A 137 2.30 17.32 4.25
C ILE A 137 3.33 18.13 3.49
N GLU A 138 2.95 18.59 2.32
CA GLU A 138 3.86 19.28 1.41
C GLU A 138 3.32 20.64 0.91
N GLY A 139 4.20 21.41 0.34
CA GLY A 139 3.86 22.65 -0.36
C GLY A 139 2.99 23.62 0.45
N PRO A 140 1.90 24.16 -0.13
CA PRO A 140 1.04 25.12 0.55
C PRO A 140 0.35 24.57 1.81
N ALA A 141 0.09 23.26 1.88
CA ALA A 141 -0.55 22.63 3.04
C ALA A 141 0.31 22.75 4.31
N LEU A 142 1.64 22.81 4.15
CA LEU A 142 2.58 22.97 5.26
C LEU A 142 2.50 24.35 5.91
N ALA A 143 2.09 25.38 5.17
CA ALA A 143 1.92 26.75 5.66
C ALA A 143 0.48 27.06 6.13
N ASP A 144 -0.48 26.17 5.93
CA ASP A 144 -1.89 26.34 6.37
C ASP A 144 -2.03 25.93 7.85
N ILE A 145 -1.80 26.90 8.74
CA ILE A 145 -1.90 26.68 10.19
C ILE A 145 -3.26 26.14 10.61
N ALA A 146 -4.35 26.64 9.98
CA ALA A 146 -5.69 26.17 10.32
C ALA A 146 -5.92 24.70 9.89
N ALA A 147 -5.31 24.28 8.80
CA ALA A 147 -5.33 22.86 8.37
C ALA A 147 -4.47 21.99 9.30
N LEU A 148 -3.29 22.47 9.72
CA LEU A 148 -2.43 21.76 10.68
C LEU A 148 -3.15 21.52 12.01
N GLU A 149 -3.78 22.55 12.58
CA GLU A 149 -4.54 22.44 13.83
C GLU A 149 -5.74 21.51 13.69
N ARG A 150 -6.48 21.61 12.60
CA ARG A 150 -7.66 20.79 12.32
C ARG A 150 -7.29 19.31 12.14
N ARG A 151 -6.20 19.05 11.41
CA ARG A 151 -5.64 17.70 11.23
C ARG A 151 -5.26 17.11 12.57
N ALA A 152 -4.52 17.85 13.38
CA ALA A 152 -4.10 17.39 14.70
C ALA A 152 -5.30 17.03 15.59
N GLN A 153 -6.36 17.84 15.60
CA GLN A 153 -7.59 17.54 16.35
C GLN A 153 -8.26 16.27 15.85
N ALA A 154 -8.41 16.10 14.54
CA ALA A 154 -9.05 14.93 13.95
C ALA A 154 -8.25 13.64 14.23
N ILE A 155 -6.93 13.69 14.07
CA ILE A 155 -6.05 12.54 14.30
C ILE A 155 -5.99 12.17 15.79
N ALA A 156 -5.95 13.15 16.71
CA ALA A 156 -5.99 12.88 18.14
C ALA A 156 -7.31 12.21 18.55
N ALA A 157 -8.45 12.64 17.98
CA ALA A 157 -9.74 11.98 18.18
C ALA A 157 -9.73 10.54 17.66
N LEU A 158 -9.20 10.31 16.46
CA LEU A 158 -9.08 8.99 15.85
C LEU A 158 -8.19 8.05 16.69
N GLN A 159 -7.06 8.53 17.22
CA GLN A 159 -6.22 7.74 18.14
C GLN A 159 -6.95 7.41 19.45
N ALA A 160 -7.71 8.36 19.99
CA ALA A 160 -8.51 8.11 21.19
C ALA A 160 -9.58 7.04 20.96
N GLU A 161 -10.22 7.04 19.80
CA GLU A 161 -11.19 6.00 19.40
C GLU A 161 -10.51 4.64 19.22
N ALA A 162 -9.33 4.61 18.60
CA ALA A 162 -8.56 3.38 18.45
C ALA A 162 -8.22 2.77 19.82
N VAL A 163 -7.72 3.58 20.76
CA VAL A 163 -7.41 3.16 22.14
C VAL A 163 -8.66 2.67 22.88
N ALA A 164 -9.78 3.38 22.75
CA ALA A 164 -11.05 2.96 23.35
C ALA A 164 -11.53 1.61 22.78
N GLY A 165 -11.21 1.32 21.53
CA GLY A 165 -11.43 0.03 20.86
C GLY A 165 -10.37 -1.05 21.15
N GLY A 166 -9.39 -0.79 22.04
CA GLY A 166 -8.30 -1.71 22.36
C GLY A 166 -7.26 -1.87 21.24
N ARG A 167 -7.17 -0.89 20.35
CA ARG A 167 -6.21 -0.85 19.23
C ARG A 167 -5.21 0.29 19.46
N GLU A 168 -4.04 0.18 18.86
CA GLU A 168 -3.08 1.27 18.72
C GLU A 168 -3.09 1.76 17.28
N LEU A 169 -2.95 3.07 17.06
CA LEU A 169 -2.80 3.67 15.75
C LEU A 169 -1.52 4.51 15.73
N GLN A 170 -0.50 4.01 15.08
CA GLN A 170 0.74 4.74 14.85
C GLN A 170 0.53 5.83 13.80
N VAL A 171 1.10 7.00 14.03
CA VAL A 171 0.98 8.15 13.13
C VAL A 171 2.37 8.68 12.81
N TRP A 172 2.76 8.58 11.55
CA TRP A 172 3.97 9.20 11.02
C TRP A 172 3.63 10.54 10.37
N LEU A 173 4.55 11.51 10.48
CA LEU A 173 4.50 12.76 9.71
C LEU A 173 5.61 12.71 8.66
N THR A 174 5.27 12.76 7.40
CA THR A 174 6.22 12.85 6.30
C THR A 174 6.30 14.29 5.81
N LEU A 175 7.51 14.86 5.89
CA LEU A 175 7.74 16.28 5.70
C LEU A 175 8.99 16.54 4.83
N PRO A 176 8.98 17.58 3.99
CA PRO A 176 10.16 18.02 3.25
C PRO A 176 11.29 18.44 4.18
N VAL A 177 12.51 18.03 3.87
CA VAL A 177 13.72 18.40 4.60
C VAL A 177 14.82 18.94 3.67
N ALA A 178 15.60 19.85 4.17
CA ALA A 178 16.90 20.25 3.62
C ALA A 178 18.01 19.45 4.34
N THR A 179 19.26 19.59 3.92
CA THR A 179 20.40 19.01 4.65
C THR A 179 20.53 19.55 6.09
N GLN A 180 19.89 20.68 6.39
CA GLN A 180 19.79 21.27 7.73
C GLN A 180 18.55 20.82 8.51
N GLY A 181 17.75 19.87 7.99
CA GLY A 181 16.52 19.36 8.58
C GLY A 181 15.26 20.05 8.05
N LEU A 182 14.20 20.03 8.86
CA LEU A 182 12.92 20.65 8.56
C LEU A 182 13.05 22.17 8.35
N THR A 183 12.23 22.70 7.44
CA THR A 183 12.00 24.13 7.33
C THR A 183 11.28 24.68 8.58
N ALA A 184 11.14 25.99 8.70
CA ALA A 184 10.38 26.58 9.80
C ALA A 184 8.91 26.13 9.82
N GLU A 185 8.30 25.99 8.64
CA GLU A 185 6.94 25.47 8.47
C GLU A 185 6.85 23.99 8.86
N GLY A 186 7.86 23.17 8.52
CA GLY A 186 7.94 21.77 8.92
C GLY A 186 8.04 21.61 10.44
N VAL A 187 8.87 22.43 11.11
CA VAL A 187 8.93 22.48 12.58
C VAL A 187 7.57 22.86 13.17
N ALA A 188 6.92 23.89 12.62
CA ALA A 188 5.60 24.32 13.08
C ALA A 188 4.54 23.24 12.91
N ALA A 189 4.61 22.43 11.84
CA ALA A 189 3.71 21.31 11.64
C ALA A 189 3.88 20.22 12.70
N VAL A 190 5.13 19.86 13.06
CA VAL A 190 5.41 18.93 14.16
C VAL A 190 4.89 19.48 15.49
N GLU A 191 5.18 20.75 15.80
CA GLU A 191 4.75 21.41 17.04
C GLU A 191 3.22 21.49 17.14
N ALA A 192 2.52 21.84 16.04
CA ALA A 192 1.07 21.89 15.99
C ALA A 192 0.43 20.49 16.22
N THR A 193 1.01 19.46 15.62
CA THR A 193 0.54 18.08 15.76
C THR A 193 0.68 17.60 17.22
N LEU A 194 1.85 17.82 17.83
CA LEU A 194 2.08 17.52 19.24
C LEU A 194 1.18 18.36 20.17
N ALA A 195 0.96 19.64 19.82
CA ALA A 195 0.08 20.53 20.59
C ALA A 195 -1.38 20.10 20.54
N GLY A 196 -1.82 19.52 19.42
CA GLY A 196 -3.16 18.93 19.25
C GLY A 196 -3.38 17.62 20.01
N GLY A 197 -2.33 17.08 20.64
CA GLY A 197 -2.42 15.86 21.46
C GLY A 197 -2.23 14.56 20.68
N VAL A 198 -1.74 14.63 19.46
CA VAL A 198 -1.38 13.42 18.67
C VAL A 198 -0.12 12.79 19.27
N ASP A 199 -0.19 11.48 19.50
CA ASP A 199 1.01 10.68 19.79
C ASP A 199 1.63 10.25 18.45
N ILE A 200 2.66 10.97 18.01
CA ILE A 200 3.34 10.66 16.76
C ILE A 200 4.34 9.53 16.95
N ALA A 201 4.28 8.52 16.09
CA ALA A 201 5.28 7.46 16.01
C ALA A 201 6.64 8.05 15.64
N GLY A 202 6.66 8.98 14.68
CA GLY A 202 7.84 9.71 14.33
C GLY A 202 7.61 10.76 13.23
N VAL A 203 8.72 11.39 12.82
CA VAL A 203 8.79 12.34 11.71
C VAL A 203 9.70 11.76 10.64
N ASN A 204 9.14 11.51 9.48
CA ASN A 204 9.82 10.96 8.31
C ASN A 204 10.28 12.11 7.41
N GLY A 205 11.59 12.26 7.24
CA GLY A 205 12.15 13.26 6.34
C GLY A 205 12.16 12.80 4.90
N MET A 206 11.61 13.61 3.99
CA MET A 206 11.74 13.43 2.54
C MET A 206 13.16 13.83 2.13
N THR A 207 14.11 12.89 2.28
CA THR A 207 15.55 13.11 2.07
C THR A 207 15.93 13.01 0.60
N MET A 208 15.35 13.91 -0.19
CA MET A 208 15.44 13.98 -1.64
C MET A 208 15.37 15.43 -2.11
N ASN A 209 15.72 15.68 -3.38
CA ASN A 209 15.55 16.99 -4.03
C ASN A 209 16.18 18.16 -3.21
N PHE A 210 17.39 17.96 -2.69
CA PHE A 210 18.05 18.89 -1.76
C PHE A 210 18.40 20.25 -2.37
N GLY A 211 18.66 20.28 -3.68
CA GLY A 211 18.96 21.52 -4.41
C GLY A 211 20.13 22.29 -3.80
N GLY A 212 19.91 23.58 -3.58
CA GLY A 212 20.94 24.46 -3.02
C GLY A 212 21.32 24.20 -1.57
N SER A 213 20.61 23.34 -0.83
CA SER A 213 20.98 22.96 0.54
C SER A 213 22.11 21.93 0.58
N LYS A 214 22.30 21.15 -0.48
CA LYS A 214 23.37 20.17 -0.63
C LYS A 214 24.68 20.88 -1.04
N SER A 215 25.76 20.60 -0.34
CA SER A 215 27.07 21.15 -0.67
C SER A 215 27.59 20.62 -2.01
N ALA A 216 28.34 21.45 -2.73
CA ALA A 216 28.95 21.04 -3.99
C ALA A 216 29.86 19.82 -3.79
N GLY A 217 29.65 18.76 -4.55
CA GLY A 217 30.42 17.51 -4.46
C GLY A 217 30.02 16.57 -3.32
N GLN A 218 29.04 16.94 -2.48
CA GLN A 218 28.49 16.03 -1.48
C GLN A 218 27.71 14.90 -2.14
N SER A 219 27.89 13.64 -1.66
CA SER A 219 27.08 12.49 -2.09
C SER A 219 25.64 12.64 -1.67
N MET A 220 24.73 11.89 -2.30
CA MET A 220 23.34 11.86 -1.85
C MET A 220 23.24 11.21 -0.47
N ALA A 221 24.00 10.14 -0.19
CA ALA A 221 24.06 9.56 1.15
C ALA A 221 24.47 10.58 2.21
N GLY A 222 25.55 11.32 2.01
CA GLY A 222 26.00 12.34 2.97
C GLY A 222 24.97 13.47 3.18
N ALA A 223 24.19 13.82 2.16
CA ALA A 223 23.10 14.79 2.29
C ALA A 223 21.92 14.21 3.11
N VAL A 224 21.60 12.94 2.92
CA VAL A 224 20.58 12.21 3.70
C VAL A 224 21.00 12.12 5.17
N GLU A 225 22.24 11.76 5.46
CA GLU A 225 22.79 11.64 6.82
C GLU A 225 22.75 12.99 7.57
N ASP A 226 23.16 14.07 6.89
CA ASP A 226 23.07 15.44 7.44
C ASP A 226 21.63 15.83 7.76
N ALA A 227 20.70 15.59 6.82
CA ALA A 227 19.27 15.88 6.97
C ALA A 227 18.65 15.09 8.13
N ALA A 228 18.91 13.78 8.21
CA ALA A 228 18.42 12.93 9.28
C ALA A 228 18.98 13.33 10.65
N SER A 229 20.27 13.67 10.73
CA SER A 229 20.91 14.15 11.96
C SER A 229 20.35 15.49 12.41
N ALA A 230 19.99 16.38 11.47
CA ALA A 230 19.35 17.65 11.78
C ALA A 230 17.90 17.44 12.22
N LEU A 231 17.15 16.59 11.53
CA LEU A 231 15.79 16.19 11.89
C LEU A 231 15.75 15.59 13.31
N HIS A 232 16.66 14.69 13.64
CA HIS A 232 16.80 14.13 14.98
C HIS A 232 16.87 15.23 16.07
N ARG A 233 17.75 16.23 15.87
CA ARG A 233 17.86 17.34 16.82
C ARG A 233 16.57 18.18 16.92
N GLN A 234 15.87 18.37 15.81
CA GLN A 234 14.61 19.12 15.77
C GLN A 234 13.47 18.35 16.46
N VAL A 235 13.40 17.04 16.29
CA VAL A 235 12.45 16.17 17.01
C VAL A 235 12.70 16.25 18.51
N VAL A 236 13.95 16.12 18.97
CA VAL A 236 14.31 16.30 20.41
C VAL A 236 13.83 17.64 20.92
N ALA A 237 14.08 18.73 20.16
CA ALA A 237 13.68 20.09 20.56
C ALA A 237 12.15 20.24 20.63
N ALA A 238 11.41 19.70 19.67
CA ALA A 238 9.94 19.75 19.63
C ALA A 238 9.31 19.05 20.85
N TYR A 239 9.81 17.87 21.20
CA TYR A 239 9.34 17.13 22.38
C TYR A 239 9.75 17.83 23.69
N ALA A 240 10.97 18.35 23.78
CA ALA A 240 11.43 19.14 24.92
C ALA A 240 10.57 20.39 25.12
N GLY A 241 10.14 21.07 24.05
CA GLY A 241 9.18 22.17 24.07
C GLY A 241 7.83 21.81 24.70
N ARG A 242 7.47 20.52 24.69
CA ARG A 242 6.27 19.97 25.36
C ARG A 242 6.56 19.42 26.78
N GLY A 243 7.78 19.59 27.28
CA GLY A 243 8.20 19.06 28.57
C GLY A 243 8.48 17.54 28.56
N ILE A 244 8.62 16.94 27.40
CA ILE A 244 8.93 15.52 27.22
C ILE A 244 10.40 15.38 26.85
N GLY A 245 11.19 14.73 27.71
CA GLY A 245 12.59 14.42 27.41
C GLY A 245 12.67 13.10 26.65
N LEU A 246 13.32 13.12 25.49
CA LEU A 246 13.70 11.90 24.75
C LEU A 246 15.18 11.61 25.03
N ASP A 247 15.53 10.37 25.33
CA ASP A 247 16.92 9.94 25.26
C ASP A 247 17.36 9.74 23.81
N GLY A 248 18.64 9.46 23.58
CA GLY A 248 19.19 9.39 22.24
C GLY A 248 18.59 8.27 21.39
N GLU A 249 18.29 7.11 21.99
CA GLU A 249 17.66 5.99 21.31
C GLU A 249 16.19 6.29 21.00
N GLN A 250 15.42 6.77 21.96
CA GLN A 250 14.03 7.18 21.76
C GLN A 250 13.90 8.23 20.67
N ALA A 251 14.83 9.17 20.61
CA ALA A 251 14.81 10.23 19.61
C ALA A 251 15.06 9.70 18.19
N TRP A 252 16.03 8.79 18.02
CA TRP A 252 16.27 8.16 16.72
C TRP A 252 15.11 7.27 16.27
N ARG A 253 14.42 6.60 17.19
CA ARG A 253 13.19 5.85 16.88
C ARG A 253 12.08 6.70 16.31
N LYS A 254 12.09 8.00 16.60
CA LYS A 254 11.12 8.97 16.07
C LYS A 254 11.61 9.67 14.79
N VAL A 255 12.68 9.19 14.18
CA VAL A 255 13.17 9.68 12.87
C VAL A 255 12.87 8.64 11.81
N GLY A 256 12.32 9.10 10.69
CA GLY A 256 12.20 8.34 9.45
C GLY A 256 13.05 8.98 8.35
N ILE A 257 13.47 8.17 7.39
CA ILE A 257 14.30 8.56 6.24
C ILE A 257 13.67 8.00 4.97
N THR A 258 13.35 8.88 4.02
CA THR A 258 12.77 8.52 2.72
C THR A 258 13.54 9.17 1.57
N PRO A 259 14.59 8.53 1.03
CA PRO A 259 15.23 8.97 -0.20
C PRO A 259 14.36 8.69 -1.44
N MET A 260 14.56 9.51 -2.48
CA MET A 260 14.06 9.22 -3.82
C MET A 260 15.12 8.44 -4.59
N ILE A 261 14.82 7.21 -4.96
CA ILE A 261 15.77 6.30 -5.60
C ILE A 261 16.08 6.67 -7.04
N GLY A 262 17.32 6.45 -7.47
CA GLY A 262 17.78 6.78 -8.82
C GLY A 262 17.75 8.28 -9.10
N GLN A 263 17.21 8.65 -10.27
CA GLN A 263 17.07 10.05 -10.67
C GLN A 263 16.07 10.76 -9.78
N ASN A 264 16.48 11.89 -9.20
CA ASN A 264 15.61 12.81 -8.48
C ASN A 264 15.02 13.86 -9.43
N ASP A 265 14.03 14.64 -8.99
CA ASP A 265 13.39 15.67 -9.82
C ASP A 265 14.37 16.81 -10.15
N LEU A 266 15.34 17.06 -9.27
CA LEU A 266 16.35 18.07 -9.51
C LEU A 266 17.50 17.50 -10.36
N PRO A 267 17.81 18.15 -11.50
CA PRO A 267 18.87 17.68 -12.38
C PRO A 267 20.22 17.55 -11.69
N GLY A 268 20.86 16.39 -11.84
CA GLY A 268 22.15 16.09 -11.25
C GLY A 268 22.11 15.50 -9.84
N GLU A 269 20.95 15.36 -9.26
CA GLU A 269 20.76 14.57 -8.05
C GLU A 269 20.33 13.14 -8.41
N VAL A 270 21.22 12.21 -8.10
CA VAL A 270 21.04 10.78 -8.40
C VAL A 270 21.39 9.99 -7.14
N PHE A 271 20.40 9.34 -6.57
CA PHE A 271 20.59 8.44 -5.44
C PHE A 271 20.93 7.04 -5.95
N THR A 272 22.14 6.60 -5.69
CA THR A 272 22.69 5.33 -6.22
C THR A 272 22.47 4.17 -5.24
N LEU A 273 22.72 2.93 -5.69
CA LEU A 273 22.72 1.76 -4.81
C LEU A 273 23.82 1.82 -3.75
N ASP A 274 24.96 2.49 -4.03
CA ASP A 274 26.00 2.71 -3.03
C ASP A 274 25.56 3.75 -1.98
N ASP A 275 24.81 4.80 -2.39
CA ASP A 275 24.16 5.71 -1.45
C ASP A 275 23.13 4.96 -0.58
N ALA A 276 22.36 4.05 -1.16
CA ALA A 276 21.40 3.24 -0.42
C ALA A 276 22.06 2.36 0.65
N ALA A 277 23.20 1.74 0.32
CA ALA A 277 23.95 0.92 1.27
C ALA A 277 24.55 1.77 2.42
N ALA A 278 25.04 2.98 2.12
CA ALA A 278 25.51 3.89 3.15
C ALA A 278 24.38 4.37 4.07
N VAL A 279 23.24 4.76 3.50
CA VAL A 279 22.05 5.19 4.26
C VAL A 279 21.50 4.06 5.12
N ASN A 280 21.44 2.82 4.60
CA ASN A 280 21.04 1.65 5.39
C ASN A 280 21.98 1.48 6.61
N THR A 281 23.30 1.50 6.40
CA THR A 281 24.27 1.39 7.49
C THR A 281 24.06 2.50 8.54
N PHE A 282 23.93 3.75 8.09
CA PHE A 282 23.65 4.89 8.97
C PHE A 282 22.36 4.70 9.78
N ALA A 283 21.29 4.23 9.13
CA ALA A 283 19.99 4.03 9.77
C ALA A 283 20.07 2.95 10.87
N LEU A 284 20.74 1.82 10.58
CA LEU A 284 20.92 0.73 11.55
C LEU A 284 21.81 1.14 12.72
N ASP A 285 22.93 1.82 12.45
CA ASP A 285 23.88 2.26 13.48
C ASP A 285 23.28 3.25 14.46
N ASN A 286 22.31 4.07 14.01
CA ASN A 286 21.62 5.04 14.85
C ASN A 286 20.29 4.55 15.43
N GLY A 287 19.75 3.45 14.94
CA GLY A 287 18.44 2.95 15.33
C GLY A 287 17.27 3.83 14.83
N VAL A 288 17.35 4.27 13.58
CA VAL A 288 16.28 5.05 12.91
C VAL A 288 14.97 4.24 12.91
N GLY A 289 13.85 4.87 13.26
CA GLY A 289 12.58 4.18 13.44
C GLY A 289 11.97 3.69 12.12
N LEU A 290 12.05 4.49 11.05
CA LEU A 290 11.52 4.15 9.73
C LEU A 290 12.56 4.40 8.64
N LEU A 291 12.87 3.39 7.87
CA LEU A 291 13.60 3.52 6.61
C LEU A 291 12.64 3.22 5.47
N SER A 292 12.52 4.13 4.54
CA SER A 292 11.60 4.04 3.43
C SER A 292 12.26 4.47 2.12
N MET A 293 11.51 4.54 1.05
CA MET A 293 11.96 5.06 -0.25
C MET A 293 10.80 5.52 -1.13
N TRP A 294 11.02 6.53 -1.94
CA TRP A 294 10.15 6.92 -3.03
C TRP A 294 10.73 6.44 -4.36
N SER A 295 10.18 5.41 -5.03
CA SER A 295 9.12 4.51 -4.61
C SER A 295 9.39 3.11 -5.15
N LEU A 296 8.72 2.13 -4.59
CA LEU A 296 8.77 0.75 -5.06
C LEU A 296 8.33 0.62 -6.53
N ASN A 297 7.41 1.46 -7.00
CA ASN A 297 7.03 1.53 -8.43
C ASN A 297 8.21 1.82 -9.35
N ARG A 298 9.25 2.48 -8.83
CA ARG A 298 10.42 2.92 -9.58
C ARG A 298 11.64 1.98 -9.42
N ASP A 299 11.53 0.98 -8.54
CA ASP A 299 12.67 0.12 -8.18
C ASP A 299 12.96 -0.94 -9.25
N ALA A 300 13.30 -0.46 -10.43
CA ALA A 300 13.74 -1.29 -11.55
C ALA A 300 14.64 -0.47 -12.50
N THR A 301 15.56 -1.15 -13.17
CA THR A 301 16.26 -0.59 -14.34
C THR A 301 15.23 -0.34 -15.45
N CYS A 302 15.31 0.80 -16.13
CA CYS A 302 14.42 1.10 -17.26
C CYS A 302 14.60 0.09 -18.40
N THR A 303 13.47 -0.27 -19.04
CA THR A 303 13.44 -1.22 -20.15
C THR A 303 12.84 -0.60 -21.40
N SER A 304 13.04 -1.26 -22.56
CA SER A 304 12.48 -0.79 -23.84
C SER A 304 11.01 -0.34 -23.71
N PRO A 305 10.64 0.82 -24.30
CA PRO A 305 11.41 1.62 -25.26
C PRO A 305 12.44 2.58 -24.65
N LEU A 306 12.55 2.66 -23.34
CA LEU A 306 13.56 3.51 -22.68
C LEU A 306 14.94 2.82 -22.65
N PRO A 307 16.04 3.59 -22.72
CA PRO A 307 17.36 3.05 -22.39
C PRO A 307 17.45 2.75 -20.89
N LYS A 308 18.41 1.90 -20.47
CA LYS A 308 18.62 1.54 -19.08
C LYS A 308 18.86 2.75 -18.17
N THR A 309 19.51 3.78 -18.69
CA THR A 309 19.78 5.02 -17.97
C THR A 309 19.06 6.19 -18.66
N VAL A 310 18.28 6.92 -17.90
CA VAL A 310 17.49 8.07 -18.35
C VAL A 310 17.78 9.24 -17.43
N PRO A 311 18.23 10.41 -17.94
CA PRO A 311 18.63 11.56 -17.10
C PRO A 311 17.44 12.37 -16.56
N VAL A 312 16.21 11.86 -16.73
CA VAL A 312 14.96 12.48 -16.27
C VAL A 312 14.17 11.47 -15.45
N VAL A 313 13.56 11.93 -14.39
CA VAL A 313 12.74 11.10 -13.51
C VAL A 313 11.69 10.32 -14.29
N GLN A 314 11.51 9.07 -13.90
CA GLN A 314 10.51 8.16 -14.43
C GLN A 314 9.62 7.66 -13.29
N THR A 315 8.37 7.35 -13.58
CA THR A 315 7.41 6.82 -12.58
C THR A 315 7.45 5.31 -12.42
N SER A 316 8.07 4.59 -13.38
CA SER A 316 8.09 3.12 -13.42
C SER A 316 9.49 2.52 -13.46
N CYS A 317 10.53 3.33 -13.35
CA CYS A 317 11.92 2.86 -13.24
C CYS A 317 12.79 3.94 -12.60
N SER A 318 13.94 3.55 -12.04
CA SER A 318 14.83 4.46 -11.29
C SER A 318 15.60 5.47 -12.18
N GLY A 319 15.68 5.22 -13.47
CA GLY A 319 16.47 6.02 -14.40
C GLY A 319 17.98 5.71 -14.35
N ILE A 320 18.40 4.71 -13.59
CA ILE A 320 19.78 4.20 -13.56
C ILE A 320 19.82 2.70 -13.85
N ASP A 321 20.98 2.18 -14.29
CA ASP A 321 21.19 0.74 -14.38
C ASP A 321 21.49 0.18 -12.97
N GLN A 322 20.58 -0.66 -12.46
CA GLN A 322 20.68 -1.26 -11.13
C GLN A 322 21.48 -2.57 -11.12
N ASP A 323 21.95 -3.01 -12.29
CA ASP A 323 22.74 -4.26 -12.45
C ASP A 323 22.07 -5.49 -11.79
N GLY A 324 20.74 -5.59 -11.95
CA GLY A 324 19.92 -6.68 -11.41
C GLY A 324 19.71 -6.65 -9.90
N ARG A 325 20.13 -5.59 -9.20
CA ARG A 325 19.85 -5.36 -7.77
C ARG A 325 18.60 -4.49 -7.60
N SER A 326 18.00 -4.52 -6.41
CA SER A 326 16.88 -3.67 -6.02
C SER A 326 17.33 -2.68 -4.92
N PHE A 327 16.83 -1.46 -4.96
CA PHE A 327 17.04 -0.49 -3.89
C PHE A 327 16.40 -0.96 -2.60
N ALA A 328 15.23 -1.56 -2.71
CA ALA A 328 14.51 -2.08 -1.56
C ALA A 328 15.29 -3.16 -0.83
N ASP A 329 15.93 -4.11 -1.56
CA ASP A 329 16.76 -5.14 -0.93
C ASP A 329 17.97 -4.54 -0.21
N VAL A 330 18.56 -3.49 -0.79
CA VAL A 330 19.71 -2.81 -0.18
C VAL A 330 19.30 -2.03 1.06
N LEU A 331 18.19 -1.28 0.99
CA LEU A 331 17.70 -0.47 2.12
C LEU A 331 17.09 -1.33 3.24
N ALA A 332 16.45 -2.45 2.92
CA ALA A 332 15.88 -3.35 3.91
C ALA A 332 16.89 -4.31 4.58
N ASN A 333 18.13 -4.37 4.07
CA ASN A 333 19.12 -5.32 4.56
C ASN A 333 19.45 -5.09 6.05
N GLY A 334 19.11 -6.06 6.91
CA GLY A 334 19.32 -5.97 8.36
C GLY A 334 18.30 -5.11 9.13
N ALA A 335 17.34 -4.48 8.43
CA ALA A 335 16.18 -3.88 9.07
C ALA A 335 15.17 -4.97 9.46
N ASP A 336 14.40 -4.75 10.54
CA ASP A 336 13.27 -5.63 10.84
C ASP A 336 12.20 -5.43 9.76
N VAL A 337 11.92 -6.50 9.09
CA VAL A 337 10.63 -6.66 8.43
C VAL A 337 9.68 -7.05 9.57
N ALA A 338 9.02 -6.09 10.20
CA ALA A 338 8.13 -6.37 11.31
C ALA A 338 7.06 -7.35 10.82
N VAL A 339 7.24 -8.61 11.17
CA VAL A 339 6.18 -9.60 11.06
C VAL A 339 5.21 -9.21 12.17
N ALA A 340 4.08 -8.61 11.82
CA ALA A 340 2.97 -8.52 12.76
C ALA A 340 2.76 -9.95 13.27
N GLU A 341 2.95 -10.16 14.58
CA GLU A 341 2.64 -11.46 15.17
C GLU A 341 1.22 -11.82 14.72
N PRO A 342 1.02 -12.93 13.98
CA PRO A 342 -0.31 -13.30 13.54
C PRO A 342 -1.13 -13.42 14.82
N SER A 343 -2.17 -12.60 14.94
CA SER A 343 -3.13 -12.73 16.04
C SER A 343 -3.48 -14.19 16.16
N ALA A 344 -3.11 -14.81 17.29
CA ALA A 344 -3.17 -16.24 17.52
C ALA A 344 -4.63 -16.72 17.47
N SER A 345 -5.14 -16.96 16.28
CA SER A 345 -6.34 -17.76 16.06
C SER A 345 -6.11 -18.64 14.83
N GLY A 346 -5.45 -19.76 15.08
CA GLY A 346 -5.30 -20.81 14.10
C GLY A 346 -3.92 -21.46 14.14
N ALA A 347 -3.67 -22.28 15.18
CA ALA A 347 -2.57 -23.22 15.16
C ALA A 347 -2.66 -24.06 13.87
N ALA A 348 -1.70 -23.88 13.00
CA ALA A 348 -1.53 -24.74 11.83
C ALA A 348 -1.20 -26.16 12.29
N GLN A 349 -2.21 -26.98 12.45
CA GLN A 349 -2.06 -28.43 12.48
C GLN A 349 -1.89 -28.89 11.04
N SER A 350 -0.80 -29.64 10.79
CA SER A 350 -0.63 -30.40 9.53
C SER A 350 -1.77 -31.40 9.41
N GLN A 351 -2.87 -30.98 8.82
CA GLN A 351 -3.93 -31.85 8.32
C GLN A 351 -3.82 -31.88 6.81
N VAL A 352 -3.99 -33.06 6.23
CA VAL A 352 -4.23 -33.25 4.81
C VAL A 352 -5.33 -32.26 4.44
N ASP A 353 -5.01 -31.28 3.58
CA ASP A 353 -5.92 -30.22 3.20
C ASP A 353 -7.25 -30.84 2.72
N PRO A 354 -8.38 -30.47 3.34
CA PRO A 354 -9.67 -30.84 2.78
C PRO A 354 -9.71 -30.26 1.36
N VAL A 355 -10.24 -31.04 0.41
CA VAL A 355 -10.45 -30.55 -0.96
C VAL A 355 -11.25 -29.24 -0.84
N VAL A 356 -10.57 -28.12 -1.06
CA VAL A 356 -11.19 -26.79 -1.03
C VAL A 356 -12.11 -26.71 -2.23
N VAL A 357 -13.41 -26.72 -1.98
CA VAL A 357 -14.44 -26.59 -3.02
C VAL A 357 -14.85 -25.13 -3.08
N ASP A 358 -14.67 -24.52 -4.24
CA ASP A 358 -15.14 -23.16 -4.49
C ASP A 358 -16.67 -23.14 -4.55
N ASP A 359 -17.27 -22.19 -3.84
CA ASP A 359 -18.72 -22.00 -3.77
C ASP A 359 -19.12 -20.87 -4.74
N PRO A 360 -19.93 -21.15 -5.77
CA PRO A 360 -20.39 -20.14 -6.73
C PRO A 360 -21.12 -18.94 -6.08
N ASP A 361 -21.79 -19.15 -4.95
CA ASP A 361 -22.56 -18.11 -4.27
C ASP A 361 -21.70 -17.10 -3.49
N THR A 362 -20.44 -17.47 -3.20
CA THR A 362 -19.47 -16.62 -2.51
C THR A 362 -18.26 -16.27 -3.39
N SER A 363 -18.19 -16.75 -4.62
CA SER A 363 -17.12 -16.47 -5.57
C SER A 363 -17.39 -15.15 -6.30
N PRO A 364 -16.51 -14.12 -6.17
CA PRO A 364 -16.71 -12.81 -6.82
C PRO A 364 -16.52 -12.88 -8.34
N PHE A 365 -15.85 -13.91 -8.84
CA PHE A 365 -15.59 -14.18 -10.25
C PHE A 365 -15.94 -15.62 -10.58
N PRO A 366 -16.09 -15.98 -11.88
CA PRO A 366 -16.33 -17.36 -12.29
C PRO A 366 -15.26 -18.30 -11.72
N ILE A 367 -15.69 -19.47 -11.25
CA ILE A 367 -14.77 -20.53 -10.85
C ILE A 367 -14.03 -21.03 -12.10
N TRP A 368 -12.72 -21.29 -11.96
CA TRP A 368 -11.91 -21.80 -13.05
C TRP A 368 -12.44 -23.17 -13.56
N ASP A 369 -12.49 -23.32 -14.88
CA ASP A 369 -12.96 -24.52 -15.56
C ASP A 369 -11.86 -25.02 -16.53
N PRO A 370 -11.47 -26.31 -16.48
CA PRO A 370 -10.41 -26.89 -17.33
C PRO A 370 -10.70 -26.78 -18.83
N VAL A 371 -11.96 -26.64 -19.24
CA VAL A 371 -12.35 -26.48 -20.65
C VAL A 371 -12.62 -25.01 -21.01
N GLY A 372 -12.50 -24.11 -20.05
CA GLY A 372 -12.67 -22.67 -20.23
C GLY A 372 -11.54 -22.04 -21.04
N THR A 373 -11.83 -20.89 -21.64
CA THR A 373 -10.84 -20.02 -22.29
C THR A 373 -10.83 -18.64 -21.63
N TYR A 374 -9.65 -18.16 -21.31
CA TYR A 374 -9.45 -16.99 -20.49
C TYR A 374 -8.55 -15.97 -21.22
N PRO A 375 -9.13 -14.95 -21.85
CA PRO A 375 -8.36 -13.80 -22.38
C PRO A 375 -7.55 -13.11 -21.30
N ALA A 376 -6.50 -12.37 -21.69
CA ALA A 376 -5.72 -11.53 -20.78
C ALA A 376 -6.64 -10.62 -19.94
N GLY A 377 -6.36 -10.52 -18.65
CA GLY A 377 -7.14 -9.73 -17.69
C GLY A 377 -8.37 -10.44 -17.09
N THR A 378 -8.75 -11.62 -17.62
CA THR A 378 -9.86 -12.41 -17.03
C THR A 378 -9.52 -12.82 -15.60
N ARG A 379 -10.45 -12.60 -14.68
CA ARG A 379 -10.36 -13.07 -13.29
C ARG A 379 -11.16 -14.34 -13.10
N VAL A 380 -10.61 -15.27 -12.32
CA VAL A 380 -11.25 -16.54 -11.93
C VAL A 380 -11.01 -16.81 -10.46
N VAL A 381 -11.87 -17.63 -9.85
CA VAL A 381 -11.66 -18.20 -8.52
C VAL A 381 -11.15 -19.64 -8.68
N TRP A 382 -10.14 -19.99 -7.90
CA TRP A 382 -9.62 -21.34 -7.79
C TRP A 382 -9.08 -21.58 -6.39
N LYS A 383 -9.62 -22.57 -5.69
CA LYS A 383 -9.26 -22.92 -4.30
C LYS A 383 -9.34 -21.73 -3.33
N ARG A 384 -10.42 -20.95 -3.45
CA ARG A 384 -10.71 -19.72 -2.68
C ARG A 384 -9.73 -18.57 -2.89
N GLU A 385 -8.94 -18.65 -3.94
CA GLU A 385 -8.04 -17.59 -4.38
C GLU A 385 -8.53 -17.02 -5.72
N VAL A 386 -8.34 -15.71 -5.89
CA VAL A 386 -8.63 -15.01 -7.14
C VAL A 386 -7.35 -14.91 -7.95
N TYR A 387 -7.43 -15.34 -9.20
CA TYR A 387 -6.35 -15.26 -10.17
C TYR A 387 -6.74 -14.41 -11.36
N ARG A 388 -5.76 -13.75 -11.97
CA ARG A 388 -5.92 -12.96 -13.21
C ARG A 388 -5.04 -13.54 -14.31
N ALA A 389 -5.63 -13.78 -15.48
CA ALA A 389 -4.88 -14.24 -16.65
C ALA A 389 -3.94 -13.14 -17.15
N LYS A 390 -2.64 -13.44 -17.27
CA LYS A 390 -1.60 -12.55 -17.83
C LYS A 390 -1.76 -12.37 -19.34
N TYR A 391 -2.08 -13.48 -20.00
CA TYR A 391 -2.31 -13.59 -21.44
C TYR A 391 -3.42 -14.64 -21.69
N TRP A 392 -3.81 -14.80 -22.93
CA TRP A 392 -4.81 -15.82 -23.27
C TRP A 392 -4.33 -17.21 -22.85
N THR A 393 -5.16 -17.94 -22.11
CA THR A 393 -4.85 -19.29 -21.62
C THR A 393 -6.09 -20.19 -21.62
N SER A 394 -5.87 -21.51 -21.66
CA SER A 394 -6.90 -22.54 -21.56
C SER A 394 -6.28 -23.84 -21.05
N GLY A 395 -7.00 -24.59 -20.24
CA GLY A 395 -6.58 -25.92 -19.77
C GLY A 395 -5.46 -25.94 -18.72
N ILE A 396 -4.89 -24.79 -18.36
CA ILE A 396 -3.84 -24.67 -17.34
C ILE A 396 -4.49 -24.15 -16.06
N SER A 397 -4.48 -24.95 -14.98
CA SER A 397 -5.05 -24.50 -13.70
C SER A 397 -4.17 -23.45 -13.05
N PRO A 398 -4.77 -22.49 -12.30
CA PRO A 398 -4.02 -21.41 -11.65
C PRO A 398 -2.93 -21.88 -10.70
N ASP A 399 -3.10 -23.01 -10.07
CA ASP A 399 -2.15 -23.62 -9.12
C ASP A 399 -1.17 -24.64 -9.75
N THR A 400 -1.12 -24.73 -11.08
CA THR A 400 -0.14 -25.58 -11.75
C THR A 400 1.27 -25.11 -11.42
N PRO A 401 2.14 -25.96 -10.83
CA PRO A 401 3.50 -25.57 -10.50
C PRO A 401 4.27 -25.17 -11.76
N GLN A 402 4.55 -23.90 -11.90
CA GLN A 402 5.38 -23.30 -12.94
C GLN A 402 6.17 -22.15 -12.28
N SER A 403 7.26 -21.71 -12.91
CA SER A 403 7.90 -20.49 -12.45
C SER A 403 6.89 -19.32 -12.55
N THR A 404 7.04 -18.34 -11.68
CA THR A 404 6.12 -17.18 -11.64
C THR A 404 6.06 -16.47 -13.00
N GLU A 405 7.14 -16.50 -13.78
CA GLU A 405 7.21 -15.92 -15.12
C GLU A 405 6.46 -16.75 -16.16
N GLU A 406 6.50 -18.08 -16.05
CA GLU A 406 5.89 -19.00 -17.01
C GLU A 406 4.39 -19.25 -16.75
N SER A 407 3.93 -19.08 -15.50
CA SER A 407 2.50 -19.23 -15.20
C SER A 407 1.67 -18.20 -15.97
N PRO A 408 0.59 -18.65 -16.68
CA PRO A 408 -0.34 -17.73 -17.33
C PRO A 408 -1.20 -16.95 -16.35
N TRP A 409 -1.08 -17.23 -15.05
CA TRP A 409 -1.89 -16.65 -13.99
C TRP A 409 -1.06 -15.80 -13.03
N THR A 410 -1.65 -14.71 -12.58
CA THR A 410 -1.18 -13.93 -11.44
C THR A 410 -2.15 -14.14 -10.29
N LEU A 411 -1.65 -14.54 -9.11
CA LEU A 411 -2.44 -14.54 -7.89
C LEU A 411 -2.76 -13.08 -7.52
N VAL A 412 -4.04 -12.79 -7.28
CA VAL A 412 -4.51 -11.46 -6.84
C VAL A 412 -4.75 -11.46 -5.34
N GLY A 413 -5.22 -12.59 -4.80
CA GLY A 413 -5.43 -12.78 -3.37
C GLY A 413 -6.69 -13.58 -3.05
N PRO A 414 -7.01 -13.74 -1.76
CA PRO A 414 -8.09 -14.61 -1.31
C PRO A 414 -9.48 -14.11 -1.69
N VAL A 415 -10.45 -15.02 -1.73
CA VAL A 415 -11.86 -14.66 -1.70
C VAL A 415 -12.17 -14.04 -0.34
N LEU A 416 -12.68 -12.80 -0.36
CA LEU A 416 -12.91 -12.02 0.85
C LEU A 416 -14.24 -12.39 1.53
N PRO A 417 -14.36 -12.22 2.86
CA PRO A 417 -15.64 -12.30 3.53
C PRO A 417 -16.66 -11.32 2.94
N GLY A 418 -17.81 -11.83 2.54
CA GLY A 418 -18.87 -11.01 1.92
C GLY A 418 -18.79 -10.91 0.40
N ASP A 419 -17.77 -11.47 -0.23
CA ASP A 419 -17.74 -11.62 -1.69
C ASP A 419 -19.00 -12.33 -2.20
N LYS A 420 -19.49 -11.85 -3.33
CA LYS A 420 -20.64 -12.41 -4.04
C LYS A 420 -20.40 -12.31 -5.54
N PRO A 421 -21.00 -13.21 -6.33
CA PRO A 421 -20.97 -13.07 -7.78
C PRO A 421 -21.46 -11.70 -8.21
N ALA A 422 -20.78 -11.08 -9.15
CA ALA A 422 -21.27 -9.86 -9.75
C ALA A 422 -22.69 -10.09 -10.31
N PRO A 423 -23.65 -9.20 -10.05
CA PRO A 423 -24.98 -9.35 -10.58
C PRO A 423 -24.91 -9.43 -12.12
N LEU A 424 -25.54 -10.44 -12.69
CA LEU A 424 -25.61 -10.58 -14.13
C LEU A 424 -26.29 -9.34 -14.74
N PRO A 425 -25.76 -8.78 -15.83
CA PRO A 425 -26.39 -7.68 -16.51
C PRO A 425 -27.81 -8.08 -16.93
N THR A 426 -28.79 -7.21 -16.68
CA THR A 426 -30.18 -7.48 -17.04
C THR A 426 -30.73 -6.37 -17.93
N LEU A 427 -31.54 -6.76 -18.91
CA LEU A 427 -32.30 -5.86 -19.76
C LEU A 427 -33.82 -6.05 -19.55
N PRO A 428 -34.64 -5.09 -19.96
CA PRO A 428 -36.07 -5.29 -20.00
C PRO A 428 -36.44 -6.59 -20.75
N ALA A 429 -37.51 -7.23 -20.33
CA ALA A 429 -37.97 -8.45 -21.00
C ALA A 429 -38.25 -8.16 -22.48
N ASN A 430 -37.89 -9.10 -23.35
CA ASN A 430 -38.05 -9.02 -24.81
C ASN A 430 -37.18 -7.95 -25.51
N THR A 431 -36.14 -7.42 -24.89
CA THR A 431 -35.15 -6.56 -25.59
C THR A 431 -34.46 -7.35 -26.70
N TYR A 432 -34.13 -8.61 -26.44
CA TYR A 432 -33.65 -9.56 -27.46
C TYR A 432 -34.55 -10.81 -27.50
N PRO A 433 -34.55 -11.57 -28.62
CA PRO A 433 -35.27 -12.83 -28.70
C PRO A 433 -34.85 -13.80 -27.60
N THR A 434 -35.81 -14.54 -27.03
CA THR A 434 -35.50 -15.60 -26.09
C THR A 434 -34.71 -16.72 -26.78
N TRP A 435 -33.63 -17.18 -26.14
CA TRP A 435 -32.85 -18.32 -26.64
C TRP A 435 -33.70 -19.59 -26.80
N LYS A 436 -33.44 -20.32 -27.87
CA LYS A 436 -34.12 -21.58 -28.18
C LYS A 436 -33.12 -22.64 -28.60
N ALA A 437 -33.14 -23.82 -27.98
CA ALA A 437 -32.18 -24.91 -28.21
C ALA A 437 -32.11 -25.38 -29.67
N LYS A 438 -33.23 -25.35 -30.41
CA LYS A 438 -33.28 -25.80 -31.80
C LYS A 438 -32.91 -24.71 -32.82
N SER A 439 -32.73 -23.48 -32.40
CA SER A 439 -32.36 -22.36 -33.27
C SER A 439 -30.86 -22.36 -33.53
N VAL A 440 -30.49 -21.92 -34.71
CA VAL A 440 -29.11 -21.61 -35.09
C VAL A 440 -28.84 -20.15 -34.77
N TYR A 441 -27.67 -19.85 -34.22
CA TYR A 441 -27.20 -18.51 -33.95
C TYR A 441 -25.84 -18.28 -34.57
N ASN A 442 -25.71 -17.23 -35.34
CA ASN A 442 -24.47 -16.81 -35.96
C ASN A 442 -23.77 -15.76 -35.07
N LYS A 443 -22.45 -15.56 -35.29
CA LYS A 443 -21.67 -14.55 -34.60
C LYS A 443 -22.38 -13.19 -34.60
N GLY A 444 -22.43 -12.54 -33.43
CA GLY A 444 -23.03 -11.22 -33.22
C GLY A 444 -24.54 -11.24 -32.97
N GLN A 445 -25.22 -12.39 -33.11
CA GLN A 445 -26.64 -12.48 -32.79
C GLN A 445 -26.86 -12.50 -31.29
N ARG A 446 -27.83 -11.70 -30.83
CA ARG A 446 -28.14 -11.51 -29.41
C ARG A 446 -29.42 -12.22 -29.03
N VAL A 447 -29.39 -12.81 -27.82
CA VAL A 447 -30.52 -13.49 -27.22
C VAL A 447 -30.66 -13.13 -25.73
N GLN A 448 -31.79 -13.42 -25.14
CA GLN A 448 -31.99 -13.35 -23.70
C GLN A 448 -32.34 -14.73 -23.14
N VAL A 449 -31.75 -15.02 -21.96
CA VAL A 449 -32.19 -16.09 -21.06
C VAL A 449 -32.74 -15.41 -19.82
N GLY A 450 -34.06 -15.46 -19.64
CA GLY A 450 -34.73 -14.61 -18.67
C GLY A 450 -34.54 -13.11 -19.03
N ARG A 451 -33.83 -12.37 -18.17
CA ARG A 451 -33.50 -10.96 -18.41
C ARG A 451 -32.03 -10.75 -18.75
N VAL A 452 -31.22 -11.82 -18.77
CA VAL A 452 -29.77 -11.76 -19.00
C VAL A 452 -29.49 -11.80 -20.50
N PRO A 453 -28.81 -10.79 -21.07
CA PRO A 453 -28.50 -10.74 -22.50
C PRO A 453 -27.19 -11.43 -22.82
N TYR A 454 -27.16 -12.16 -23.93
CA TYR A 454 -26.00 -12.86 -24.45
C TYR A 454 -25.82 -12.56 -25.95
N GLU A 455 -24.58 -12.57 -26.40
CA GLU A 455 -24.20 -12.48 -27.82
C GLU A 455 -23.42 -13.71 -28.25
N ALA A 456 -23.73 -14.27 -29.40
CA ALA A 456 -23.02 -15.40 -29.96
C ALA A 456 -21.63 -14.95 -30.49
N LYS A 457 -20.57 -15.56 -29.99
CA LYS A 457 -19.17 -15.32 -30.41
C LYS A 457 -18.86 -15.97 -31.77
N TRP A 458 -19.51 -17.08 -32.06
CA TRP A 458 -19.43 -17.86 -33.31
C TRP A 458 -20.74 -18.60 -33.56
N TRP A 459 -20.79 -19.36 -34.66
CA TRP A 459 -21.95 -20.19 -34.98
C TRP A 459 -22.20 -21.21 -33.85
N THR A 460 -23.43 -21.30 -33.41
CA THR A 460 -23.82 -22.24 -32.34
C THR A 460 -25.28 -22.71 -32.49
N GLN A 461 -25.55 -23.94 -32.06
CA GLN A 461 -26.90 -24.52 -31.96
C GLN A 461 -26.94 -25.50 -30.78
N GLY A 462 -27.98 -25.44 -29.99
CA GLY A 462 -28.20 -26.40 -28.90
C GLY A 462 -27.41 -26.10 -27.61
N GLN A 463 -26.49 -25.18 -27.62
CA GLN A 463 -25.65 -24.81 -26.47
C GLN A 463 -26.30 -23.66 -25.72
N PRO A 464 -26.77 -23.84 -24.49
CA PRO A 464 -27.44 -22.75 -23.75
C PRO A 464 -26.47 -21.66 -23.30
N PRO A 465 -26.88 -20.39 -23.37
CA PRO A 465 -26.10 -19.28 -22.78
C PRO A 465 -26.00 -19.41 -21.26
N GLY A 466 -24.82 -19.12 -20.72
CA GLY A 466 -24.57 -19.14 -19.28
C GLY A 466 -24.14 -20.50 -18.73
N GLU A 467 -24.14 -21.56 -19.54
CA GLU A 467 -23.64 -22.87 -19.14
C GLU A 467 -22.20 -23.12 -19.63
N PRO A 468 -21.36 -23.80 -18.84
CA PRO A 468 -20.04 -24.24 -19.26
C PRO A 468 -20.14 -25.19 -20.45
N VAL A 469 -19.26 -25.05 -21.44
CA VAL A 469 -19.20 -25.89 -22.62
C VAL A 469 -17.74 -26.24 -22.91
N ALA A 470 -17.48 -27.54 -23.19
CA ALA A 470 -16.15 -27.99 -23.58
C ALA A 470 -15.65 -27.22 -24.81
N GLY A 471 -14.45 -26.65 -24.71
CA GLY A 471 -13.89 -25.76 -25.73
C GLY A 471 -14.33 -24.26 -25.61
N GLY A 472 -15.03 -23.94 -24.54
CA GLY A 472 -15.48 -22.57 -24.24
C GLY A 472 -16.92 -22.30 -24.69
N SER A 473 -17.63 -21.47 -23.90
CA SER A 473 -19.00 -21.06 -24.23
C SER A 473 -19.05 -20.26 -25.53
N PRO A 474 -19.95 -20.60 -26.45
CA PRO A 474 -20.18 -19.80 -27.66
C PRO A 474 -20.85 -18.44 -27.36
N TRP A 475 -21.19 -18.19 -26.12
CA TRP A 475 -21.89 -17.00 -25.68
C TRP A 475 -21.02 -16.09 -24.83
N VAL A 476 -21.23 -14.80 -24.94
CA VAL A 476 -20.68 -13.78 -24.06
C VAL A 476 -21.81 -12.91 -23.52
N LEU A 477 -21.70 -12.48 -22.26
CA LEU A 477 -22.62 -11.52 -21.66
C LEU A 477 -22.53 -10.17 -22.40
N VAL A 478 -23.67 -9.58 -22.65
CA VAL A 478 -23.76 -8.20 -23.21
C VAL A 478 -23.90 -7.24 -22.04
N SER A 479 -22.89 -6.41 -21.83
CA SER A 479 -23.00 -5.30 -20.85
C SER A 479 -24.02 -4.28 -21.40
N PRO A 480 -24.94 -3.76 -20.57
CA PRO A 480 -25.69 -2.56 -20.91
C PRO A 480 -24.70 -1.43 -21.10
N GLY A 481 -24.70 -0.81 -22.28
CA GLY A 481 -23.90 0.36 -22.58
C GLY A 481 -24.36 1.59 -21.79
#